data_b65b2800a632f492e36ce3fd561293c1
#
_entry.id   b65b2800a632f492e36ce3fd561293c1
#
_cell.length_a   1.000
_cell.length_b   1.000
_cell.length_c   1.000
_cell.angle_alpha   90.00
_cell.angle_beta   90.00
_cell.angle_gamma   90.00
#
_symmetry.space_group_name_H-M   'P 1'
#
loop_
_entity.id
_entity.type
_entity.pdbx_description
1 polymer ?
#
loop_
_entity_poly.entity_id
_entity_poly.type
_entity_poly.pdbx_seq_one_letter_code
_entity_poly.pdbx_strand_id
1 'polypeptide(L)'
;MNKFLNLVMRYITADQIFSGKGFFPSHTVLVLDDMNTISDITTLDSIEKSNVEHFKGIITPGFINTHCHLELSHLKNVIKQHTGIVDFGLSVIKNRNNQSPEAQLEAMRQADREMREQGIVAVGDISNTNVSIEAKKQSDLFYHTFVELIALNPERADLVFDVGKRLLSEFSKAQLSASLAPHAPYSASLELIKKISEDCSTLNKPTSIHNQESNAENDFFNSKSGDYLRLYDTINVPIDYFKATGKSSLQAIISSFNSKINTLLVHNTFTNKDDIENAQKTHSHLYWCLCPNANLYIENTLPDIALLHSTNCQLTIGTDSLASNSQLSIIDEINIILKYQLTISVELLLQAATYNGAQFLGIENKFGLIEKNRNSGINLIEGTSGNYSVKKLA
;
A
#
# COMPACT_ATOMS: atom_id res chain seq x y z
N MET A 1 -50.32 6.80 2.96
CA MET A 1 -50.02 5.80 1.90
C MET A 1 -48.54 5.61 1.84
N ASN A 2 -47.96 4.66 2.59
CA ASN A 2 -46.53 4.35 2.55
C ASN A 2 -46.23 3.69 1.19
N LYS A 3 -45.50 4.40 0.35
CA LYS A 3 -44.81 3.81 -0.79
C LYS A 3 -43.72 2.91 -0.22
N PHE A 4 -43.98 1.61 -0.12
CA PHE A 4 -42.89 0.63 -0.04
C PHE A 4 -42.12 0.75 -1.36
N LEU A 5 -40.94 1.35 -1.33
CA LEU A 5 -39.97 1.18 -2.39
C LEU A 5 -39.67 -0.32 -2.41
N ASN A 6 -40.10 -1.02 -3.48
CA ASN A 6 -39.58 -2.36 -3.76
C ASN A 6 -38.09 -2.22 -4.01
N LEU A 7 -37.27 -2.37 -3.00
CA LEU A 7 -35.83 -2.52 -3.14
C LEU A 7 -35.58 -3.76 -3.99
N VAL A 8 -34.97 -3.58 -5.14
CA VAL A 8 -34.53 -4.69 -5.99
C VAL A 8 -33.33 -5.32 -5.32
N MET A 9 -33.53 -6.48 -4.70
CA MET A 9 -32.45 -7.25 -4.09
C MET A 9 -31.76 -8.09 -5.16
N ARG A 10 -30.43 -8.08 -5.14
CA ARG A 10 -29.58 -8.90 -5.99
C ARG A 10 -28.94 -10.00 -5.14
N TYR A 11 -29.08 -11.25 -5.56
CA TYR A 11 -28.56 -12.41 -4.86
C TYR A 11 -27.38 -12.97 -5.64
N ILE A 12 -26.20 -12.97 -5.06
CA ILE A 12 -24.97 -13.44 -5.71
C ILE A 12 -24.27 -14.52 -4.89
N THR A 13 -23.71 -15.49 -5.58
CA THR A 13 -22.85 -16.53 -5.01
C THR A 13 -21.70 -16.84 -5.98
N ALA A 14 -20.69 -17.57 -5.52
CA ALA A 14 -19.57 -18.03 -6.33
C ALA A 14 -19.08 -19.40 -5.88
N ASP A 15 -18.10 -19.97 -6.60
CA ASP A 15 -17.42 -21.20 -6.18
C ASP A 15 -16.84 -21.06 -4.77
N GLN A 16 -16.31 -19.87 -4.44
CA GLN A 16 -15.83 -19.48 -3.12
C GLN A 16 -16.16 -18.00 -2.83
N ILE A 17 -16.41 -17.68 -1.56
CA ILE A 17 -16.56 -16.29 -1.11
C ILE A 17 -15.59 -16.06 0.05
N PHE A 18 -14.67 -15.12 -0.13
CA PHE A 18 -13.70 -14.71 0.88
C PHE A 18 -14.22 -13.51 1.65
N SER A 19 -14.32 -13.63 2.98
CA SER A 19 -14.89 -12.60 3.84
C SER A 19 -14.00 -11.37 4.08
N GLY A 20 -12.71 -11.50 3.82
CA GLY A 20 -11.62 -10.62 4.26
C GLY A 20 -10.73 -11.26 5.34
N LYS A 21 -11.22 -12.27 6.06
CA LYS A 21 -10.50 -13.00 7.11
C LYS A 21 -10.40 -14.51 6.86
N GLY A 22 -11.23 -15.05 5.98
CA GLY A 22 -11.28 -16.46 5.63
C GLY A 22 -12.46 -16.70 4.69
N PHE A 23 -12.55 -17.91 4.16
CA PHE A 23 -13.63 -18.30 3.26
C PHE A 23 -14.93 -18.58 4.04
N PHE A 24 -16.04 -18.12 3.50
CA PHE A 24 -17.36 -18.53 3.97
C PHE A 24 -17.62 -20.02 3.66
N PRO A 25 -18.56 -20.65 4.38
CA PRO A 25 -19.04 -21.99 4.03
C PRO A 25 -19.56 -22.06 2.58
N SER A 26 -19.44 -23.23 1.96
CA SER A 26 -20.04 -23.48 0.64
C SER A 26 -21.54 -23.14 0.66
N HIS A 27 -22.08 -22.72 -0.49
CA HIS A 27 -23.50 -22.32 -0.64
C HIS A 27 -23.89 -21.00 0.06
N THR A 28 -22.94 -20.21 0.54
CA THR A 28 -23.21 -18.85 1.02
C THR A 28 -23.70 -17.97 -0.14
N VAL A 29 -24.72 -17.16 0.13
CA VAL A 29 -25.30 -16.17 -0.78
C VAL A 29 -25.20 -14.78 -0.16
N LEU A 30 -24.68 -13.82 -0.91
CA LEU A 30 -24.70 -12.42 -0.54
C LEU A 30 -25.96 -11.77 -1.11
N VAL A 31 -26.66 -11.03 -0.28
CA VAL A 31 -27.85 -10.26 -0.68
C VAL A 31 -27.47 -8.78 -0.72
N LEU A 32 -27.53 -8.18 -1.90
CA LEU A 32 -27.18 -6.78 -2.13
C LEU A 32 -28.46 -5.96 -2.38
N ASP A 33 -28.48 -4.75 -1.82
CA ASP A 33 -29.50 -3.75 -2.17
C ASP A 33 -29.13 -2.99 -3.46
N ASP A 34 -29.95 -2.05 -3.86
CA ASP A 34 -29.77 -1.21 -5.05
C ASP A 34 -28.58 -0.25 -4.97
N MET A 35 -28.01 -0.06 -3.78
CA MET A 35 -26.79 0.69 -3.53
C MET A 35 -25.55 -0.20 -3.37
N ASN A 36 -25.66 -1.49 -3.70
CA ASN A 36 -24.62 -2.50 -3.50
C ASN A 36 -24.16 -2.68 -2.04
N THR A 37 -25.02 -2.32 -1.07
CA THR A 37 -24.78 -2.64 0.33
C THR A 37 -25.19 -4.09 0.61
N ILE A 38 -24.36 -4.80 1.36
CA ILE A 38 -24.67 -6.17 1.78
C ILE A 38 -25.80 -6.11 2.81
N SER A 39 -27.05 -6.34 2.37
CA SER A 39 -28.23 -6.31 3.24
C SER A 39 -28.35 -7.57 4.08
N ASP A 40 -27.92 -8.72 3.54
CA ASP A 40 -27.90 -9.99 4.26
C ASP A 40 -26.85 -10.96 3.72
N ILE A 41 -26.49 -11.96 4.53
CA ILE A 41 -25.64 -13.10 4.17
C ILE A 41 -26.40 -14.34 4.58
N THR A 42 -26.72 -15.20 3.62
CA THR A 42 -27.60 -16.35 3.80
C THR A 42 -27.09 -17.60 3.06
N THR A 43 -27.90 -18.59 2.84
CA THR A 43 -27.55 -19.84 2.14
C THR A 43 -28.46 -20.10 0.96
N LEU A 44 -28.00 -20.89 -0.03
CA LEU A 44 -28.79 -21.30 -1.19
C LEU A 44 -30.07 -22.04 -0.83
N ASP A 45 -30.14 -22.71 0.34
CA ASP A 45 -31.33 -23.45 0.78
C ASP A 45 -32.44 -22.51 1.26
N SER A 46 -32.11 -21.25 1.54
CA SER A 46 -33.04 -20.23 2.04
C SER A 46 -33.62 -19.34 0.95
N ILE A 47 -33.23 -19.54 -0.32
CA ILE A 47 -33.62 -18.69 -1.44
C ILE A 47 -34.01 -19.56 -2.64
N GLU A 48 -34.95 -19.06 -3.45
CA GLU A 48 -35.27 -19.67 -4.72
C GLU A 48 -34.06 -19.58 -5.67
N LYS A 49 -33.53 -20.75 -6.06
CA LYS A 49 -32.25 -20.84 -6.82
C LYS A 49 -32.27 -20.11 -8.16
N SER A 50 -33.44 -19.97 -8.78
CA SER A 50 -33.63 -19.22 -10.03
C SER A 50 -33.32 -17.74 -9.92
N ASN A 51 -33.30 -17.19 -8.70
CA ASN A 51 -33.05 -15.77 -8.43
C ASN A 51 -31.58 -15.46 -8.09
N VAL A 52 -30.72 -16.51 -8.01
CA VAL A 52 -29.32 -16.35 -7.58
C VAL A 52 -28.37 -16.35 -8.78
N GLU A 53 -27.60 -15.29 -8.92
CA GLU A 53 -26.49 -15.22 -9.88
C GLU A 53 -25.30 -16.02 -9.34
N HIS A 54 -24.87 -17.04 -10.07
CA HIS A 54 -23.71 -17.85 -9.71
C HIS A 54 -22.50 -17.48 -10.57
N PHE A 55 -21.38 -17.13 -9.93
CA PHE A 55 -20.12 -16.80 -10.58
C PHE A 55 -19.10 -17.93 -10.43
N LYS A 56 -18.25 -18.12 -11.46
CA LYS A 56 -17.06 -18.97 -11.35
C LYS A 56 -15.91 -18.16 -10.76
N GLY A 57 -15.26 -18.71 -9.73
CA GLY A 57 -14.12 -18.06 -9.10
C GLY A 57 -14.36 -17.66 -7.65
N ILE A 58 -13.69 -16.62 -7.20
CA ILE A 58 -13.68 -16.17 -5.80
C ILE A 58 -14.28 -14.77 -5.71
N ILE A 59 -15.36 -14.62 -4.97
CA ILE A 59 -15.85 -13.29 -4.56
C ILE A 59 -15.04 -12.81 -3.36
N THR A 60 -14.59 -11.53 -3.39
CA THR A 60 -13.82 -10.90 -2.31
C THR A 60 -14.32 -9.49 -2.01
N PRO A 61 -13.99 -8.89 -0.85
CA PRO A 61 -14.11 -7.45 -0.67
C PRO A 61 -13.27 -6.69 -1.70
N GLY A 62 -13.56 -5.40 -1.90
CA GLY A 62 -12.70 -4.51 -2.66
C GLY A 62 -11.25 -4.48 -2.11
N PHE A 63 -10.28 -4.37 -3.00
CA PHE A 63 -8.85 -4.38 -2.65
C PHE A 63 -8.41 -3.07 -2.01
N ILE A 64 -7.42 -3.16 -1.12
CA ILE A 64 -6.75 -2.04 -0.48
C ILE A 64 -5.30 -2.00 -0.98
N ASN A 65 -4.94 -0.95 -1.71
CA ASN A 65 -3.57 -0.68 -2.12
C ASN A 65 -2.89 0.16 -1.03
N THR A 66 -2.05 -0.45 -0.20
CA THR A 66 -1.49 0.24 0.98
C THR A 66 -0.28 1.12 0.68
N HIS A 67 0.28 1.04 -0.52
CA HIS A 67 1.42 1.85 -0.94
C HIS A 67 1.39 2.13 -2.45
N CYS A 68 1.28 3.40 -2.80
CA CYS A 68 1.24 3.91 -4.16
C CYS A 68 1.91 5.28 -4.22
N HIS A 69 2.46 5.67 -5.37
CA HIS A 69 2.92 7.03 -5.67
C HIS A 69 2.17 7.56 -6.89
N LEU A 70 0.95 8.04 -6.67
CA LEU A 70 0.09 8.55 -7.75
C LEU A 70 0.76 9.72 -8.51
N GLU A 71 1.53 10.56 -7.81
CA GLU A 71 2.27 11.69 -8.39
C GLU A 71 3.29 11.28 -9.47
N LEU A 72 3.73 10.01 -9.48
CA LEU A 72 4.70 9.48 -10.46
C LEU A 72 4.04 8.75 -11.63
N SER A 73 2.71 8.80 -11.79
CA SER A 73 1.99 8.09 -12.85
C SER A 73 2.43 8.44 -14.26
N HIS A 74 2.89 9.67 -14.48
CA HIS A 74 3.41 10.14 -15.76
C HIS A 74 4.78 9.54 -16.15
N LEU A 75 5.44 8.81 -15.23
CA LEU A 75 6.72 8.13 -15.47
C LEU A 75 6.56 6.68 -15.96
N LYS A 76 5.34 6.23 -16.28
CA LYS A 76 5.09 4.90 -16.84
C LYS A 76 5.98 4.64 -18.07
N ASN A 77 6.77 3.57 -18.05
CA ASN A 77 7.71 3.17 -19.10
C ASN A 77 8.87 4.16 -19.37
N VAL A 78 9.13 5.13 -18.49
CA VAL A 78 10.21 6.11 -18.65
C VAL A 78 11.54 5.58 -18.12
N ILE A 79 11.51 4.88 -17.00
CA ILE A 79 12.71 4.38 -16.31
C ILE A 79 12.97 2.92 -16.74
N LYS A 80 14.22 2.55 -16.92
CA LYS A 80 14.60 1.18 -17.28
C LYS A 80 14.50 0.25 -16.08
N GLN A 81 14.16 -1.02 -16.37
CA GLN A 81 14.16 -2.09 -15.36
C GLN A 81 15.59 -2.50 -14.97
N HIS A 82 15.71 -3.07 -13.76
CA HIS A 82 16.93 -3.71 -13.24
C HIS A 82 18.14 -2.76 -13.16
N THR A 83 17.86 -1.52 -12.81
CA THR A 83 18.91 -0.50 -12.64
C THR A 83 19.50 -0.46 -11.23
N GLY A 84 18.84 -1.11 -10.27
CA GLY A 84 19.09 -0.92 -8.84
C GLY A 84 18.52 0.40 -8.32
N ILE A 85 18.33 0.49 -7.00
CA ILE A 85 17.62 1.59 -6.34
C ILE A 85 18.25 2.96 -6.58
N VAL A 86 19.59 3.04 -6.62
CA VAL A 86 20.28 4.33 -6.77
C VAL A 86 20.06 4.93 -8.16
N ASP A 87 20.27 4.15 -9.23
CA ASP A 87 20.04 4.64 -10.59
C ASP A 87 18.56 4.85 -10.89
N PHE A 88 17.70 4.03 -10.30
CA PHE A 88 16.25 4.25 -10.33
C PHE A 88 15.90 5.61 -9.69
N GLY A 89 16.33 5.88 -8.47
CA GLY A 89 16.09 7.14 -7.77
C GLY A 89 16.63 8.37 -8.50
N LEU A 90 17.86 8.29 -9.02
CA LEU A 90 18.44 9.34 -9.87
C LEU A 90 17.60 9.59 -11.13
N SER A 91 17.07 8.52 -11.74
CA SER A 91 16.19 8.63 -12.91
C SER A 91 14.85 9.26 -12.57
N VAL A 92 14.25 8.94 -11.41
CA VAL A 92 13.04 9.61 -10.91
C VAL A 92 13.30 11.10 -10.71
N ILE A 93 14.39 11.48 -9.99
CA ILE A 93 14.75 12.88 -9.75
C ILE A 93 14.89 13.65 -11.07
N LYS A 94 15.54 13.05 -12.06
CA LYS A 94 15.78 13.66 -13.38
C LYS A 94 14.49 13.87 -14.17
N ASN A 95 13.53 12.94 -14.08
CA ASN A 95 12.38 12.88 -14.99
C ASN A 95 11.07 13.37 -14.36
N ARG A 96 10.98 13.50 -13.03
CA ARG A 96 9.71 13.81 -12.35
C ARG A 96 9.03 15.12 -12.77
N ASN A 97 9.78 16.07 -13.36
CA ASN A 97 9.28 17.37 -13.81
C ASN A 97 9.34 17.52 -15.35
N ASN A 98 9.50 16.43 -16.10
CA ASN A 98 9.66 16.47 -17.56
C ASN A 98 8.34 16.65 -18.34
N GLN A 99 7.21 16.67 -17.66
CA GLN A 99 5.90 16.87 -18.27
C GLN A 99 5.20 18.09 -17.68
N SER A 100 4.24 18.66 -18.44
CA SER A 100 3.45 19.78 -17.94
C SER A 100 2.56 19.35 -16.75
N PRO A 101 2.15 20.29 -15.88
CA PRO A 101 1.24 19.99 -14.76
C PRO A 101 -0.08 19.35 -15.23
N GLU A 102 -0.60 19.76 -16.40
CA GLU A 102 -1.83 19.22 -16.97
C GLU A 102 -1.65 17.75 -17.39
N ALA A 103 -0.51 17.42 -18.01
CA ALA A 103 -0.20 16.04 -18.40
C ALA A 103 0.03 15.14 -17.18
N GLN A 104 0.70 15.65 -16.13
CA GLN A 104 0.85 14.94 -14.88
C GLN A 104 -0.50 14.68 -14.20
N LEU A 105 -1.41 15.67 -14.15
CA LEU A 105 -2.74 15.52 -13.58
C LEU A 105 -3.58 14.49 -14.38
N GLU A 106 -3.53 14.51 -15.71
CA GLU A 106 -4.25 13.52 -16.51
C GLU A 106 -3.69 12.11 -16.33
N ALA A 107 -2.37 11.94 -16.21
CA ALA A 107 -1.77 10.65 -15.88
C ALA A 107 -2.24 10.12 -14.51
N MET A 108 -2.35 10.99 -13.49
CA MET A 108 -2.90 10.62 -12.18
C MET A 108 -4.38 10.20 -12.26
N ARG A 109 -5.20 10.94 -13.00
CA ARG A 109 -6.61 10.60 -13.22
C ARG A 109 -6.79 9.27 -13.96
N GLN A 110 -5.92 9.01 -14.95
CA GLN A 110 -5.94 7.74 -15.68
C GLN A 110 -5.55 6.58 -14.74
N ALA A 111 -4.50 6.73 -13.95
CA ALA A 111 -4.08 5.73 -12.97
C ALA A 111 -5.16 5.47 -11.91
N ASP A 112 -5.86 6.51 -11.45
CA ASP A 112 -7.01 6.38 -10.54
C ASP A 112 -8.14 5.54 -11.16
N ARG A 113 -8.52 5.84 -12.41
CA ARG A 113 -9.53 5.06 -13.14
C ARG A 113 -9.13 3.60 -13.28
N GLU A 114 -7.87 3.33 -13.68
CA GLU A 114 -7.34 1.99 -13.84
C GLU A 114 -7.36 1.22 -12.51
N MET A 115 -6.93 1.82 -11.40
CA MET A 115 -7.02 1.22 -10.06
C MET A 115 -8.45 0.84 -9.68
N ARG A 116 -9.40 1.73 -9.92
CA ARG A 116 -10.81 1.48 -9.63
C ARG A 116 -11.38 0.33 -10.47
N GLU A 117 -11.03 0.25 -11.74
CA GLU A 117 -11.42 -0.85 -12.65
C GLU A 117 -10.81 -2.19 -12.23
N GLN A 118 -9.62 -2.16 -11.63
CA GLN A 118 -8.94 -3.32 -11.03
C GLN A 118 -9.45 -3.66 -9.61
N GLY A 119 -10.62 -3.13 -9.22
CA GLY A 119 -11.30 -3.51 -7.98
C GLY A 119 -10.68 -2.94 -6.70
N ILE A 120 -9.82 -1.95 -6.80
CA ILE A 120 -9.30 -1.21 -5.64
C ILE A 120 -10.40 -0.25 -5.14
N VAL A 121 -10.55 -0.13 -3.83
CA VAL A 121 -11.52 0.75 -3.17
C VAL A 121 -10.86 1.77 -2.24
N ALA A 122 -9.63 1.50 -1.80
CA ALA A 122 -8.87 2.42 -0.96
C ALA A 122 -7.37 2.36 -1.27
N VAL A 123 -6.69 3.50 -1.10
CA VAL A 123 -5.28 3.68 -1.44
C VAL A 123 -4.56 4.43 -0.31
N GLY A 124 -3.44 3.89 0.15
CA GLY A 124 -2.42 4.60 0.91
C GLY A 124 -1.42 5.19 -0.09
N ASP A 125 -1.49 6.49 -0.33
CA ASP A 125 -0.73 7.14 -1.39
C ASP A 125 0.33 8.09 -0.86
N ILE A 126 1.54 7.96 -1.36
CA ILE A 126 2.68 8.83 -1.04
C ILE A 126 2.61 10.11 -1.87
N SER A 127 2.74 11.26 -1.22
CA SER A 127 2.77 12.55 -1.92
C SER A 127 3.86 13.46 -1.34
N ASN A 128 4.69 14.00 -2.21
CA ASN A 128 5.70 15.01 -1.85
C ASN A 128 5.19 16.44 -2.09
N THR A 129 4.08 16.60 -2.81
CA THR A 129 3.49 17.88 -3.22
C THR A 129 1.97 17.87 -3.06
N ASN A 130 1.30 18.94 -3.44
CA ASN A 130 -0.16 19.07 -3.44
C ASN A 130 -0.83 18.74 -4.78
N VAL A 131 -0.06 18.35 -5.80
CA VAL A 131 -0.58 18.21 -7.19
C VAL A 131 -1.61 17.09 -7.32
N SER A 132 -1.58 16.08 -6.45
CA SER A 132 -2.55 14.97 -6.45
C SER A 132 -3.91 15.32 -5.82
N ILE A 133 -4.04 16.46 -5.13
CA ILE A 133 -5.28 16.86 -4.43
C ILE A 133 -6.46 16.89 -5.40
N GLU A 134 -6.29 17.49 -6.58
CA GLU A 134 -7.39 17.63 -7.54
C GLU A 134 -7.86 16.28 -8.09
N ALA A 135 -6.94 15.35 -8.38
CA ALA A 135 -7.30 14.00 -8.82
C ALA A 135 -8.04 13.24 -7.71
N LYS A 136 -7.52 13.28 -6.47
CA LYS A 136 -8.10 12.58 -5.32
C LYS A 136 -9.48 13.09 -4.93
N LYS A 137 -9.74 14.40 -5.04
CA LYS A 137 -11.07 15.00 -4.78
C LYS A 137 -12.16 14.54 -5.75
N GLN A 138 -11.78 14.19 -6.96
CA GLN A 138 -12.70 13.73 -8.02
C GLN A 138 -12.82 12.20 -8.07
N SER A 139 -12.07 11.50 -7.25
CA SER A 139 -12.04 10.05 -7.22
C SER A 139 -13.17 9.45 -6.37
N ASP A 140 -13.66 8.29 -6.79
CA ASP A 140 -14.52 7.43 -5.98
C ASP A 140 -13.73 6.53 -5.01
N LEU A 141 -12.38 6.49 -5.13
CA LEU A 141 -11.52 5.75 -4.22
C LEU A 141 -11.34 6.53 -2.91
N PHE A 142 -11.27 5.79 -1.80
CA PHE A 142 -10.79 6.38 -0.56
C PHE A 142 -9.27 6.55 -0.65
N TYR A 143 -8.76 7.74 -0.39
CA TYR A 143 -7.34 8.02 -0.25
C TYR A 143 -6.97 8.38 1.17
N HIS A 144 -5.92 7.71 1.69
CA HIS A 144 -5.12 8.20 2.80
C HIS A 144 -3.76 8.65 2.24
N THR A 145 -3.45 9.93 2.35
CA THR A 145 -2.22 10.48 1.80
C THR A 145 -1.12 10.52 2.87
N PHE A 146 -0.01 9.86 2.59
CA PHE A 146 1.23 9.98 3.35
C PHE A 146 2.05 11.14 2.76
N VAL A 147 2.05 12.29 3.45
CA VAL A 147 2.89 13.44 3.09
C VAL A 147 4.33 13.10 3.43
N GLU A 148 5.10 12.79 2.41
CA GLU A 148 6.42 12.23 2.54
C GLU A 148 7.50 13.30 2.72
N LEU A 149 8.37 13.11 3.70
CA LEU A 149 9.42 14.03 4.09
C LEU A 149 10.81 13.43 3.94
N ILE A 150 11.73 14.24 3.38
CA ILE A 150 13.11 13.85 3.08
C ILE A 150 14.06 14.85 3.76
N ALA A 151 14.82 14.42 4.77
CA ALA A 151 15.90 15.16 5.38
C ALA A 151 16.82 14.23 6.19
N LEU A 152 17.89 13.74 5.57
CA LEU A 152 18.88 12.91 6.26
C LEU A 152 19.71 13.74 7.25
N ASN A 153 20.00 15.02 6.94
CA ASN A 153 20.69 15.90 7.89
C ASN A 153 19.77 16.28 9.05
N PRO A 154 20.09 15.89 10.31
CA PRO A 154 19.25 16.16 11.47
C PRO A 154 19.02 17.66 11.73
N GLU A 155 19.96 18.55 11.38
CA GLU A 155 19.79 19.99 11.51
C GLU A 155 18.65 20.55 10.65
N ARG A 156 18.22 19.83 9.63
CA ARG A 156 17.10 20.20 8.76
C ARG A 156 15.76 19.63 9.21
N ALA A 157 15.73 18.78 10.24
CA ALA A 157 14.54 18.06 10.66
C ALA A 157 13.37 19.02 10.98
N ASP A 158 13.62 20.09 11.75
CA ASP A 158 12.59 21.06 12.12
C ASP A 158 12.02 21.78 10.89
N LEU A 159 12.90 22.30 10.03
CA LEU A 159 12.48 23.01 8.82
C LEU A 159 11.63 22.13 7.90
N VAL A 160 12.07 20.88 7.66
CA VAL A 160 11.38 19.96 6.76
C VAL A 160 10.06 19.49 7.40
N PHE A 161 10.03 19.26 8.70
CA PHE A 161 8.80 18.93 9.42
C PHE A 161 7.76 20.06 9.29
N ASP A 162 8.13 21.34 9.47
CA ASP A 162 7.25 22.49 9.32
C ASP A 162 6.73 22.64 7.87
N VAL A 163 7.56 22.33 6.86
CA VAL A 163 7.11 22.27 5.45
C VAL A 163 6.05 21.17 5.30
N GLY A 164 6.30 19.98 5.84
CA GLY A 164 5.37 18.87 5.83
C GLY A 164 4.03 19.21 6.50
N LYS A 165 4.06 19.90 7.64
CA LYS A 165 2.82 20.35 8.34
C LYS A 165 2.01 21.32 7.49
N ARG A 166 2.64 22.21 6.73
CA ARG A 166 1.94 23.10 5.79
C ARG A 166 1.27 22.29 4.67
N LEU A 167 2.00 21.38 4.06
CA LEU A 167 1.46 20.51 3.01
C LEU A 167 0.32 19.62 3.55
N LEU A 168 0.47 19.02 4.73
CA LEU A 168 -0.59 18.27 5.41
C LEU A 168 -1.86 19.11 5.60
N SER A 169 -1.71 20.39 5.93
CA SER A 169 -2.84 21.32 6.07
C SER A 169 -3.59 21.52 4.75
N GLU A 170 -2.92 21.46 3.58
CA GLU A 170 -3.58 21.59 2.27
C GLU A 170 -4.48 20.39 1.99
N PHE A 171 -4.01 19.15 2.26
CA PHE A 171 -4.84 17.95 2.17
C PHE A 171 -6.04 18.01 3.11
N SER A 172 -5.82 18.44 4.35
CA SER A 172 -6.90 18.61 5.35
C SER A 172 -7.96 19.63 4.92
N LYS A 173 -7.54 20.76 4.35
CA LYS A 173 -8.46 21.78 3.78
C LYS A 173 -9.26 21.24 2.60
N ALA A 174 -8.68 20.32 1.84
CA ALA A 174 -9.36 19.60 0.74
C ALA A 174 -10.27 18.47 1.24
N GLN A 175 -10.39 18.26 2.56
CA GLN A 175 -11.16 17.17 3.21
C GLN A 175 -10.65 15.77 2.86
N LEU A 176 -9.35 15.64 2.54
CA LEU A 176 -8.68 14.38 2.27
C LEU A 176 -7.99 13.87 3.54
N SER A 177 -8.07 12.56 3.77
CA SER A 177 -7.35 11.93 4.88
C SER A 177 -5.85 11.95 4.60
N ALA A 178 -5.06 12.41 5.58
CA ALA A 178 -3.61 12.45 5.42
C ALA A 178 -2.87 12.35 6.75
N SER A 179 -1.59 11.97 6.69
CA SER A 179 -0.59 12.00 7.78
C SER A 179 0.80 12.25 7.21
N LEU A 180 1.78 12.51 8.08
CA LEU A 180 3.18 12.62 7.67
C LEU A 180 3.82 11.24 7.57
N ALA A 181 4.82 11.11 6.70
CA ALA A 181 5.64 9.90 6.58
C ALA A 181 7.11 10.25 6.30
N PRO A 182 8.09 9.56 6.91
CA PRO A 182 9.47 9.62 6.46
C PRO A 182 9.64 8.78 5.19
N HIS A 183 10.46 9.25 4.25
CA HIS A 183 10.68 8.54 2.98
C HIS A 183 11.32 7.16 3.19
N ALA A 184 12.57 7.14 3.68
CA ALA A 184 13.35 5.90 3.88
C ALA A 184 14.41 6.12 4.97
N PRO A 185 14.98 5.07 5.54
CA PRO A 185 16.05 5.19 6.55
C PRO A 185 17.24 6.01 6.03
N TYR A 186 17.65 5.78 4.79
CA TYR A 186 18.78 6.48 4.19
C TYR A 186 18.50 7.95 3.83
N SER A 187 17.28 8.42 3.90
CA SER A 187 16.90 9.78 3.48
C SER A 187 16.17 10.58 4.54
N ALA A 188 15.93 10.02 5.72
CA ALA A 188 15.29 10.68 6.86
C ALA A 188 16.12 10.46 8.13
N SER A 189 16.47 11.55 8.83
CA SER A 189 17.19 11.47 10.10
C SER A 189 16.30 10.88 11.20
N LEU A 190 16.92 10.32 12.24
CA LEU A 190 16.20 9.81 13.41
C LEU A 190 15.33 10.88 14.08
N GLU A 191 15.83 12.13 14.11
CA GLU A 191 15.12 13.29 14.63
C GLU A 191 13.85 13.58 13.83
N LEU A 192 13.94 13.52 12.49
CA LEU A 192 12.76 13.70 11.62
C LEU A 192 11.76 12.56 11.78
N ILE A 193 12.22 11.31 11.79
CA ILE A 193 11.38 10.12 12.00
C ILE A 193 10.63 10.25 13.33
N LYS A 194 11.32 10.61 14.41
CA LYS A 194 10.71 10.78 15.74
C LYS A 194 9.64 11.86 15.75
N LYS A 195 9.90 13.03 15.17
CA LYS A 195 8.93 14.12 15.07
C LYS A 195 7.68 13.72 14.29
N ILE A 196 7.83 13.06 13.15
CA ILE A 196 6.73 12.54 12.34
C ILE A 196 5.92 11.53 13.15
N SER A 197 6.59 10.60 13.81
CA SER A 197 5.95 9.56 14.60
C SER A 197 5.16 10.13 15.80
N GLU A 198 5.67 11.12 16.48
CA GLU A 198 4.98 11.83 17.56
C GLU A 198 3.75 12.58 17.05
N ASP A 199 3.85 13.25 15.90
CA ASP A 199 2.70 13.93 15.26
C ASP A 199 1.61 12.94 14.88
N CYS A 200 1.96 11.84 14.22
CA CYS A 200 1.03 10.76 13.86
C CYS A 200 0.37 10.14 15.10
N SER A 201 1.13 9.95 16.18
CA SER A 201 0.61 9.46 17.45
C SER A 201 -0.41 10.43 18.08
N THR A 202 -0.12 11.71 18.05
CA THR A 202 -1.03 12.75 18.56
C THR A 202 -2.34 12.81 17.78
N LEU A 203 -2.27 12.59 16.46
CA LEU A 203 -3.43 12.59 15.55
C LEU A 203 -4.12 11.23 15.43
N ASN A 204 -3.59 10.19 16.07
CA ASN A 204 -4.02 8.80 15.91
C ASN A 204 -4.11 8.39 14.43
N LYS A 205 -3.04 8.64 13.68
CA LYS A 205 -2.93 8.37 12.24
C LYS A 205 -1.78 7.40 11.95
N PRO A 206 -1.89 6.57 10.89
CA PRO A 206 -0.80 5.70 10.46
C PRO A 206 0.35 6.49 9.85
N THR A 207 1.52 5.85 9.79
CA THR A 207 2.68 6.34 9.02
C THR A 207 3.26 5.22 8.15
N SER A 208 4.12 5.59 7.20
CA SER A 208 4.76 4.65 6.26
C SER A 208 6.21 5.00 6.08
N ILE A 209 7.07 4.00 5.80
CA ILE A 209 8.47 4.20 5.44
C ILE A 209 8.91 3.10 4.47
N HIS A 210 9.66 3.44 3.41
CA HIS A 210 10.37 2.47 2.60
C HIS A 210 11.44 1.79 3.47
N ASN A 211 11.55 0.47 3.40
CA ASN A 211 12.37 -0.31 4.32
C ASN A 211 13.10 -1.43 3.60
N GLN A 212 14.43 -1.45 3.74
CA GLN A 212 15.30 -2.53 3.27
C GLN A 212 14.96 -2.96 1.83
N GLU A 213 14.74 -1.97 0.95
CA GLU A 213 14.41 -2.18 -0.45
C GLU A 213 15.60 -2.71 -1.23
N SER A 214 16.83 -2.29 -0.87
CA SER A 214 18.08 -2.74 -1.48
C SER A 214 19.09 -3.22 -0.44
N ASN A 215 20.01 -4.08 -0.85
CA ASN A 215 21.12 -4.48 0.02
C ASN A 215 22.05 -3.30 0.35
N ALA A 216 22.19 -2.36 -0.58
CA ALA A 216 23.00 -1.14 -0.38
C ALA A 216 22.53 -0.30 0.82
N GLU A 217 21.25 -0.38 1.18
CA GLU A 217 20.69 0.29 2.36
C GLU A 217 21.31 -0.29 3.65
N ASN A 218 21.36 -1.61 3.76
CA ASN A 218 21.99 -2.28 4.91
C ASN A 218 23.50 -2.02 4.96
N ASP A 219 24.20 -2.02 3.82
CA ASP A 219 25.63 -1.69 3.74
C ASP A 219 25.92 -0.27 4.22
N PHE A 220 25.08 0.69 3.81
CA PHE A 220 25.18 2.07 4.24
C PHE A 220 25.04 2.23 5.76
N PHE A 221 24.05 1.59 6.35
CA PHE A 221 23.81 1.66 7.80
C PHE A 221 24.86 0.88 8.60
N ASN A 222 25.25 -0.28 8.13
CA ASN A 222 26.19 -1.13 8.84
C ASN A 222 27.62 -0.53 8.87
N SER A 223 28.11 -0.02 7.73
CA SER A 223 29.52 0.35 7.58
C SER A 223 29.77 1.68 6.86
N LYS A 224 28.71 2.45 6.51
CA LYS A 224 28.79 3.66 5.68
C LYS A 224 29.50 3.37 4.35
N SER A 225 29.08 2.30 3.66
CA SER A 225 29.62 1.85 2.39
C SER A 225 28.50 1.58 1.38
N GLY A 226 28.85 1.12 0.18
CA GLY A 226 27.89 0.76 -0.85
C GLY A 226 27.44 1.93 -1.71
N ASP A 227 26.46 1.66 -2.57
CA ASP A 227 26.09 2.54 -3.70
C ASP A 227 25.40 3.85 -3.27
N TYR A 228 24.88 3.92 -2.06
CA TYR A 228 24.34 5.19 -1.54
C TYR A 228 25.38 6.30 -1.41
N LEU A 229 26.67 5.97 -1.28
CA LEU A 229 27.74 6.99 -1.31
C LEU A 229 27.76 7.72 -2.67
N ARG A 230 27.59 6.97 -3.76
CA ARG A 230 27.49 7.52 -5.12
C ARG A 230 26.23 8.36 -5.29
N LEU A 231 25.10 7.95 -4.70
CA LEU A 231 23.88 8.76 -4.72
C LEU A 231 24.12 10.14 -4.12
N TYR A 232 24.63 10.19 -2.88
CA TYR A 232 24.84 11.47 -2.17
C TYR A 232 25.85 12.37 -2.86
N ASP A 233 26.93 11.80 -3.40
CA ASP A 233 27.90 12.52 -4.19
C ASP A 233 27.24 13.13 -5.45
N THR A 234 26.45 12.33 -6.18
CA THR A 234 25.76 12.77 -7.41
C THR A 234 24.77 13.91 -7.16
N ILE A 235 24.03 13.87 -6.05
CA ILE A 235 23.03 14.90 -5.72
C ILE A 235 23.62 16.03 -4.84
N ASN A 236 24.94 16.04 -4.62
CA ASN A 236 25.67 17.02 -3.80
C ASN A 236 25.10 17.18 -2.37
N VAL A 237 24.75 16.07 -1.73
CA VAL A 237 24.30 16.05 -0.32
C VAL A 237 25.45 15.57 0.56
N PRO A 238 26.02 16.45 1.42
CA PRO A 238 27.07 16.02 2.35
C PRO A 238 26.51 15.05 3.39
N ILE A 239 27.27 14.02 3.72
CA ILE A 239 26.91 12.97 4.70
C ILE A 239 27.98 12.78 5.78
N ASP A 240 28.82 13.81 6.05
CA ASP A 240 29.89 13.73 7.05
C ASP A 240 29.35 13.50 8.46
N TYR A 241 28.16 14.05 8.74
CA TYR A 241 27.43 13.87 9.99
C TYR A 241 26.90 12.44 10.19
N PHE A 242 26.68 11.67 9.13
CA PHE A 242 26.18 10.30 9.24
C PHE A 242 27.31 9.36 9.69
N LYS A 243 27.05 8.60 10.74
CA LYS A 243 27.95 7.54 11.26
C LYS A 243 27.31 6.19 11.07
N ALA A 244 28.10 5.23 10.61
CA ALA A 244 27.67 3.84 10.56
C ALA A 244 27.21 3.36 11.94
N THR A 245 26.15 2.59 11.95
CA THR A 245 25.51 2.12 13.21
C THR A 245 25.99 0.74 13.62
N GLY A 246 26.62 -0.02 12.72
CA GLY A 246 26.94 -1.43 12.89
C GLY A 246 25.70 -2.33 12.93
N LYS A 247 24.54 -1.83 12.43
CA LYS A 247 23.25 -2.51 12.41
C LYS A 247 22.63 -2.40 11.03
N SER A 248 21.59 -3.20 10.75
CA SER A 248 20.76 -2.97 9.59
C SER A 248 20.01 -1.64 9.68
N SER A 249 19.49 -1.14 8.57
CA SER A 249 18.73 0.10 8.53
C SER A 249 17.50 0.03 9.45
N LEU A 250 16.73 -1.07 9.39
CA LEU A 250 15.55 -1.25 10.22
C LEU A 250 15.88 -1.25 11.73
N GLN A 251 16.90 -2.01 12.14
CA GLN A 251 17.33 -2.04 13.54
C GLN A 251 17.80 -0.66 14.04
N ALA A 252 18.35 0.17 13.16
CA ALA A 252 18.81 1.49 13.52
C ALA A 252 17.68 2.49 13.76
N ILE A 253 16.55 2.35 13.04
CA ILE A 253 15.47 3.37 13.05
C ILE A 253 14.25 2.97 13.88
N ILE A 254 13.98 1.67 14.07
CA ILE A 254 12.67 1.19 14.57
C ILE A 254 12.28 1.78 15.93
N SER A 255 13.26 2.02 16.80
CA SER A 255 13.03 2.64 18.10
C SER A 255 12.64 4.12 18.05
N SER A 256 12.75 4.77 16.89
CA SER A 256 12.32 6.16 16.67
C SER A 256 10.82 6.26 16.36
N PHE A 257 10.15 5.15 16.08
CA PHE A 257 8.71 5.11 15.91
C PHE A 257 7.99 4.87 17.24
N ASN A 258 6.86 5.53 17.41
CA ASN A 258 5.96 5.28 18.53
C ASN A 258 5.24 3.94 18.31
N SER A 259 5.43 3.00 19.23
CA SER A 259 4.90 1.63 19.11
C SER A 259 3.37 1.53 19.15
N LYS A 260 2.64 2.63 19.36
CA LYS A 260 1.17 2.67 19.43
C LYS A 260 0.49 3.05 18.13
N ILE A 261 1.24 3.48 17.10
CA ILE A 261 0.66 3.85 15.81
C ILE A 261 0.89 2.76 14.78
N ASN A 262 -0.04 2.59 13.86
CA ASN A 262 0.16 1.70 12.72
C ASN A 262 1.30 2.24 11.85
N THR A 263 2.35 1.45 11.70
CA THR A 263 3.53 1.80 10.91
C THR A 263 3.72 0.78 9.79
N LEU A 264 3.75 1.26 8.54
CA LEU A 264 3.96 0.44 7.36
C LEU A 264 5.44 0.41 6.99
N LEU A 265 6.02 -0.76 6.98
CA LEU A 265 7.35 -1.04 6.42
C LEU A 265 7.16 -1.52 4.98
N VAL A 266 7.65 -0.76 3.99
CA VAL A 266 7.39 -1.03 2.58
C VAL A 266 8.59 -1.74 1.93
N HIS A 267 8.33 -2.65 1.00
CA HIS A 267 9.26 -3.52 0.26
C HIS A 267 9.80 -4.71 1.05
N ASN A 268 10.61 -4.49 2.07
CA ASN A 268 11.18 -5.53 2.92
C ASN A 268 12.01 -6.60 2.16
N THR A 269 12.58 -6.21 1.01
CA THR A 269 13.24 -7.13 0.06
C THR A 269 14.45 -7.81 0.68
N PHE A 270 15.21 -7.07 1.49
CA PHE A 270 16.45 -7.55 2.13
C PHE A 270 16.33 -7.62 3.65
N THR A 271 15.12 -7.80 4.16
CA THR A 271 14.84 -7.99 5.58
C THR A 271 15.15 -9.43 5.99
N ASN A 272 15.89 -9.61 7.08
CA ASN A 272 16.21 -10.93 7.65
C ASN A 272 15.44 -11.19 8.95
N LYS A 273 15.60 -12.41 9.49
CA LYS A 273 14.90 -12.85 10.70
C LYS A 273 15.24 -12.00 11.93
N ASP A 274 16.50 -11.63 12.11
CA ASP A 274 16.93 -10.82 13.25
C ASP A 274 16.33 -9.42 13.20
N ASP A 275 16.17 -8.85 11.99
CA ASP A 275 15.50 -7.58 11.78
C ASP A 275 14.02 -7.63 12.17
N ILE A 276 13.32 -8.69 11.76
CA ILE A 276 11.90 -8.89 12.10
C ILE A 276 11.71 -9.03 13.60
N GLU A 277 12.50 -9.92 14.24
CA GLU A 277 12.41 -10.15 15.67
C GLU A 277 12.74 -8.89 16.49
N ASN A 278 13.74 -8.12 16.06
CA ASN A 278 14.08 -6.84 16.69
C ASN A 278 12.94 -5.83 16.56
N ALA A 279 12.38 -5.69 15.36
CA ALA A 279 11.29 -4.76 15.08
C ALA A 279 10.03 -5.13 15.88
N GLN A 280 9.63 -6.39 15.92
CA GLN A 280 8.47 -6.87 16.67
C GLN A 280 8.61 -6.74 18.19
N LYS A 281 9.83 -6.88 18.74
CA LYS A 281 10.11 -6.63 20.16
C LYS A 281 9.97 -5.14 20.52
N THR A 282 10.24 -4.27 19.58
CA THR A 282 10.29 -2.81 19.78
C THR A 282 8.95 -2.15 19.50
N HIS A 283 8.18 -2.69 18.55
CA HIS A 283 6.98 -2.04 18.02
C HIS A 283 5.86 -3.06 17.76
N SER A 284 4.67 -2.82 18.32
CA SER A 284 3.55 -3.79 18.30
C SER A 284 2.55 -3.61 17.16
N HIS A 285 2.60 -2.51 16.41
CA HIS A 285 1.65 -2.17 15.35
C HIS A 285 2.36 -2.02 14.00
N LEU A 286 3.15 -3.04 13.63
CA LEU A 286 3.86 -3.10 12.36
C LEU A 286 3.04 -3.82 11.29
N TYR A 287 3.00 -3.21 10.11
CA TYR A 287 2.48 -3.81 8.88
C TYR A 287 3.61 -3.88 7.86
N TRP A 288 3.67 -4.96 7.10
CA TRP A 288 4.74 -5.26 6.16
C TRP A 288 4.15 -5.28 4.75
N CYS A 289 4.40 -4.22 3.99
CA CYS A 289 3.86 -4.06 2.66
C CYS A 289 4.76 -4.73 1.62
N LEU A 290 4.15 -5.56 0.80
CA LEU A 290 4.79 -6.24 -0.31
C LEU A 290 4.46 -5.48 -1.61
N CYS A 291 5.51 -5.13 -2.38
CA CYS A 291 5.40 -4.51 -3.70
C CYS A 291 6.19 -5.35 -4.73
N PRO A 292 5.80 -6.61 -4.98
CA PRO A 292 6.63 -7.58 -5.70
C PRO A 292 6.98 -7.16 -7.11
N ASN A 293 6.07 -6.54 -7.87
CA ASN A 293 6.39 -6.05 -9.21
C ASN A 293 7.46 -4.96 -9.18
N ALA A 294 7.35 -3.99 -8.26
CA ALA A 294 8.35 -2.94 -8.10
C ALA A 294 9.71 -3.51 -7.68
N ASN A 295 9.73 -4.47 -6.75
CA ASN A 295 10.96 -5.12 -6.30
C ASN A 295 11.66 -5.86 -7.45
N LEU A 296 10.91 -6.59 -8.29
CA LEU A 296 11.47 -7.21 -9.51
C LEU A 296 11.92 -6.16 -10.52
N TYR A 297 11.16 -5.07 -10.68
CA TYR A 297 11.48 -4.01 -11.63
C TYR A 297 12.81 -3.32 -11.31
N ILE A 298 13.05 -3.02 -10.03
CA ILE A 298 14.19 -2.23 -9.56
C ILE A 298 15.40 -3.15 -9.29
N GLU A 299 15.23 -4.13 -8.38
CA GLU A 299 16.32 -4.94 -7.83
C GLU A 299 16.35 -6.38 -8.38
N ASN A 300 15.37 -6.75 -9.22
CA ASN A 300 15.20 -8.12 -9.75
C ASN A 300 15.19 -9.18 -8.63
N THR A 301 14.63 -8.86 -7.48
CA THR A 301 14.63 -9.70 -6.27
C THR A 301 13.29 -9.54 -5.54
N LEU A 302 12.81 -10.61 -4.90
CA LEU A 302 11.60 -10.61 -4.09
C LEU A 302 11.95 -10.76 -2.59
N PRO A 303 11.15 -10.20 -1.67
CA PRO A 303 11.27 -10.46 -0.25
C PRO A 303 10.99 -11.94 0.07
N ASP A 304 11.54 -12.45 1.17
CA ASP A 304 11.21 -13.78 1.69
C ASP A 304 9.85 -13.74 2.42
N ILE A 305 8.77 -13.91 1.65
CA ILE A 305 7.40 -13.85 2.17
C ILE A 305 7.12 -15.04 3.11
N ALA A 306 7.75 -16.20 2.89
CA ALA A 306 7.62 -17.35 3.77
C ALA A 306 8.20 -17.05 5.17
N LEU A 307 9.34 -16.38 5.22
CA LEU A 307 9.93 -15.91 6.47
C LEU A 307 9.01 -14.89 7.17
N LEU A 308 8.53 -13.86 6.45
CA LEU A 308 7.61 -12.87 7.00
C LEU A 308 6.33 -13.51 7.55
N HIS A 309 5.76 -14.48 6.81
CA HIS A 309 4.58 -15.21 7.27
C HIS A 309 4.85 -16.09 8.48
N SER A 310 5.95 -16.86 8.48
CA SER A 310 6.29 -17.76 9.60
C SER A 310 6.65 -17.02 10.90
N THR A 311 7.02 -15.76 10.80
CA THR A 311 7.27 -14.87 11.96
C THR A 311 6.03 -14.02 12.34
N ASN A 312 4.85 -14.36 11.82
CA ASN A 312 3.57 -13.69 12.11
C ASN A 312 3.56 -12.18 11.75
N CYS A 313 4.28 -11.77 10.73
CA CYS A 313 4.19 -10.42 10.19
C CYS A 313 2.78 -10.15 9.64
N GLN A 314 2.20 -9.00 9.96
CA GLN A 314 0.94 -8.57 9.36
C GLN A 314 1.21 -8.02 7.96
N LEU A 315 0.98 -8.86 6.94
CA LEU A 315 1.26 -8.52 5.55
C LEU A 315 0.17 -7.62 4.97
N THR A 316 0.57 -6.68 4.12
CA THR A 316 -0.30 -5.91 3.23
C THR A 316 0.28 -5.91 1.82
N ILE A 317 -0.46 -5.43 0.83
CA ILE A 317 0.00 -5.34 -0.57
C ILE A 317 -0.10 -3.90 -1.05
N GLY A 318 0.95 -3.45 -1.74
CA GLY A 318 1.03 -2.18 -2.43
C GLY A 318 1.54 -2.36 -3.86
N THR A 319 1.30 -1.39 -4.72
CA THR A 319 1.73 -1.43 -6.12
C THR A 319 2.99 -0.63 -6.40
N ASP A 320 3.39 0.21 -5.44
CA ASP A 320 4.37 1.27 -5.69
C ASP A 320 3.90 2.20 -6.84
N SER A 321 4.81 2.77 -7.63
CA SER A 321 4.52 3.74 -8.68
C SER A 321 4.47 3.11 -10.07
N LEU A 322 3.87 3.82 -11.04
CA LEU A 322 4.03 3.50 -12.46
C LEU A 322 5.44 3.78 -13.01
N ALA A 323 6.34 4.38 -12.20
CA ALA A 323 7.76 4.48 -12.53
C ALA A 323 8.49 3.14 -12.37
N SER A 324 8.01 2.28 -11.47
CA SER A 324 8.54 0.95 -11.12
C SER A 324 7.58 -0.21 -11.43
N ASN A 325 6.46 0.07 -12.08
CA ASN A 325 5.44 -0.94 -12.37
C ASN A 325 4.78 -0.69 -13.73
N SER A 326 4.23 -1.73 -14.36
CA SER A 326 3.48 -1.62 -15.61
C SER A 326 2.03 -1.18 -15.40
N GLN A 327 1.46 -1.47 -14.22
CA GLN A 327 0.09 -1.14 -13.83
C GLN A 327 -0.07 -1.15 -12.30
N LEU A 328 -1.09 -0.43 -11.81
CA LEU A 328 -1.39 -0.36 -10.37
C LEU A 328 -2.51 -1.37 -10.05
N SER A 329 -2.17 -2.67 -10.03
CA SER A 329 -3.12 -3.78 -9.90
C SER A 329 -2.72 -4.72 -8.77
N ILE A 330 -3.55 -4.79 -7.74
CA ILE A 330 -3.34 -5.70 -6.59
C ILE A 330 -3.38 -7.17 -7.01
N ILE A 331 -4.24 -7.54 -7.97
CA ILE A 331 -4.30 -8.92 -8.42
C ILE A 331 -3.01 -9.35 -9.15
N ASP A 332 -2.33 -8.43 -9.82
CA ASP A 332 -1.06 -8.74 -10.47
C ASP A 332 0.09 -8.87 -9.47
N GLU A 333 0.07 -8.09 -8.39
CA GLU A 333 0.98 -8.30 -7.26
C GLU A 333 0.80 -9.70 -6.65
N ILE A 334 -0.46 -10.13 -6.43
CA ILE A 334 -0.79 -11.49 -5.97
C ILE A 334 -0.29 -12.54 -6.96
N ASN A 335 -0.51 -12.36 -8.26
CA ASN A 335 -0.07 -13.30 -9.29
C ASN A 335 1.45 -13.50 -9.29
N ILE A 336 2.21 -12.42 -9.15
CA ILE A 336 3.68 -12.51 -9.06
C ILE A 336 4.10 -13.33 -7.83
N ILE A 337 3.51 -13.07 -6.66
CA ILE A 337 3.83 -13.84 -5.46
C ILE A 337 3.55 -15.32 -5.67
N LEU A 338 2.35 -15.67 -6.14
CA LEU A 338 1.94 -17.06 -6.35
C LEU A 338 2.77 -17.79 -7.42
N LYS A 339 3.30 -17.06 -8.39
CA LYS A 339 4.17 -17.60 -9.44
C LYS A 339 5.58 -17.93 -8.93
N TYR A 340 6.13 -17.10 -8.04
CA TYR A 340 7.52 -17.23 -7.59
C TYR A 340 7.63 -17.93 -6.22
N GLN A 341 6.60 -17.90 -5.38
CA GLN A 341 6.60 -18.46 -4.02
C GLN A 341 5.41 -19.41 -3.82
N LEU A 342 5.57 -20.63 -4.33
CA LEU A 342 4.50 -21.64 -4.43
C LEU A 342 3.94 -22.13 -3.07
N THR A 343 4.62 -21.85 -1.96
CA THR A 343 4.16 -22.24 -0.61
C THR A 343 3.19 -21.25 0.01
N ILE A 344 3.02 -20.08 -0.61
CA ILE A 344 2.12 -19.02 -0.12
C ILE A 344 0.70 -19.29 -0.61
N SER A 345 -0.26 -19.27 0.31
CA SER A 345 -1.67 -19.48 -0.03
C SER A 345 -2.33 -18.23 -0.59
N VAL A 346 -3.30 -18.42 -1.48
CA VAL A 346 -4.12 -17.30 -1.97
C VAL A 346 -4.90 -16.64 -0.84
N GLU A 347 -5.35 -17.41 0.16
CA GLU A 347 -6.09 -16.90 1.32
C GLU A 347 -5.28 -15.85 2.10
N LEU A 348 -4.00 -16.12 2.38
CA LEU A 348 -3.09 -15.17 3.03
C LEU A 348 -2.97 -13.87 2.23
N LEU A 349 -2.82 -13.97 0.91
CA LEU A 349 -2.67 -12.81 0.04
C LEU A 349 -3.96 -12.00 -0.10
N LEU A 350 -5.11 -12.66 -0.13
CA LEU A 350 -6.41 -11.99 -0.12
C LEU A 350 -6.65 -11.25 1.19
N GLN A 351 -6.25 -11.82 2.33
CA GLN A 351 -6.31 -11.14 3.62
C GLN A 351 -5.38 -9.91 3.64
N ALA A 352 -4.16 -10.04 3.11
CA ALA A 352 -3.21 -8.93 2.98
C ALA A 352 -3.74 -7.81 2.06
N ALA A 353 -4.42 -8.18 0.98
CA ALA A 353 -4.98 -7.26 -0.03
C ALA A 353 -6.31 -6.60 0.39
N THR A 354 -6.92 -7.03 1.50
CA THR A 354 -8.25 -6.55 1.94
C THR A 354 -8.24 -6.11 3.40
N TYR A 355 -8.47 -7.02 4.34
CA TYR A 355 -8.67 -6.71 5.75
C TYR A 355 -7.43 -6.08 6.41
N ASN A 356 -6.25 -6.64 6.19
CA ASN A 356 -5.03 -6.10 6.82
C ASN A 356 -4.73 -4.68 6.33
N GLY A 357 -4.91 -4.42 5.03
CA GLY A 357 -4.77 -3.07 4.47
C GLY A 357 -5.77 -2.08 5.06
N ALA A 358 -7.03 -2.52 5.26
CA ALA A 358 -8.04 -1.68 5.90
C ALA A 358 -7.71 -1.39 7.37
N GLN A 359 -7.22 -2.39 8.12
CA GLN A 359 -6.75 -2.21 9.51
C GLN A 359 -5.57 -1.25 9.58
N PHE A 360 -4.58 -1.40 8.68
CA PHE A 360 -3.45 -0.49 8.63
C PHE A 360 -3.90 0.96 8.47
N LEU A 361 -4.80 1.23 7.53
CA LEU A 361 -5.31 2.59 7.26
C LEU A 361 -6.34 3.08 8.30
N GLY A 362 -6.79 2.22 9.23
CA GLY A 362 -7.83 2.54 10.23
C GLY A 362 -9.23 2.74 9.61
N ILE A 363 -9.53 2.01 8.54
CA ILE A 363 -10.80 2.08 7.79
C ILE A 363 -11.55 0.75 7.74
N GLU A 364 -11.20 -0.20 8.60
CA GLU A 364 -11.80 -1.54 8.66
C GLU A 364 -13.27 -1.53 9.07
N ASN A 365 -13.77 -0.41 9.56
CA ASN A 365 -15.20 -0.21 9.80
C ASN A 365 -16.00 0.00 8.51
N LYS A 366 -15.34 0.33 7.39
CA LYS A 366 -15.96 0.59 6.09
C LYS A 366 -15.53 -0.40 5.02
N PHE A 367 -14.23 -0.76 4.96
CA PHE A 367 -13.63 -1.56 3.90
C PHE A 367 -12.97 -2.84 4.42
N GLY A 368 -12.59 -3.72 3.49
CA GLY A 368 -11.79 -4.92 3.75
C GLY A 368 -12.56 -6.14 4.23
N LEU A 369 -13.87 -6.04 4.49
CA LEU A 369 -14.71 -7.15 4.94
C LEU A 369 -16.03 -7.23 4.18
N ILE A 370 -16.49 -8.46 3.88
CA ILE A 370 -17.86 -8.76 3.51
C ILE A 370 -18.66 -8.98 4.79
N GLU A 371 -19.42 -7.98 5.20
CA GLU A 371 -20.27 -8.01 6.39
C GLU A 371 -21.61 -7.30 6.13
N LYS A 372 -22.65 -7.70 6.85
CA LYS A 372 -23.97 -7.09 6.76
C LYS A 372 -23.91 -5.58 7.05
N ASN A 373 -24.67 -4.81 6.29
CA ASN A 373 -24.76 -3.35 6.32
C ASN A 373 -23.47 -2.63 5.86
N ARG A 374 -22.61 -3.30 5.07
CA ARG A 374 -21.41 -2.70 4.49
C ARG A 374 -21.51 -2.61 2.97
N ASN A 375 -20.98 -1.52 2.43
CA ASN A 375 -20.61 -1.37 1.02
C ASN A 375 -19.09 -1.24 0.95
N SER A 376 -18.40 -2.39 0.96
CA SER A 376 -16.95 -2.49 0.94
C SER A 376 -16.35 -2.68 -0.46
N GLY A 377 -17.21 -2.58 -1.50
CA GLY A 377 -16.89 -3.06 -2.84
C GLY A 377 -16.89 -4.59 -2.90
N ILE A 378 -17.21 -5.15 -4.05
CA ILE A 378 -17.22 -6.60 -4.27
C ILE A 378 -16.49 -6.88 -5.59
N ASN A 379 -15.45 -7.70 -5.51
CA ASN A 379 -14.69 -8.18 -6.64
C ASN A 379 -14.97 -9.65 -6.91
N LEU A 380 -14.88 -10.05 -8.18
CA LEU A 380 -14.78 -11.42 -8.62
C LEU A 380 -13.37 -11.66 -9.15
N ILE A 381 -12.70 -12.67 -8.60
CA ILE A 381 -11.40 -13.15 -9.08
C ILE A 381 -11.67 -14.41 -9.91
N GLU A 382 -11.22 -14.40 -11.15
CA GLU A 382 -11.32 -15.51 -12.09
C GLU A 382 -9.94 -16.01 -12.51
N GLY A 383 -9.82 -17.27 -12.91
CA GLY A 383 -8.55 -17.85 -13.37
C GLY A 383 -8.00 -18.92 -12.44
N THR A 384 -6.69 -19.10 -12.46
CA THR A 384 -5.96 -20.11 -11.68
C THR A 384 -4.81 -19.46 -10.92
N SER A 385 -4.29 -20.15 -9.90
CA SER A 385 -3.15 -19.68 -9.09
C SER A 385 -2.01 -19.13 -9.97
N GLY A 386 -1.59 -17.90 -9.71
CA GLY A 386 -0.56 -17.18 -10.46
C GLY A 386 -1.01 -16.59 -11.81
N ASN A 387 -2.28 -16.76 -12.18
CA ASN A 387 -2.87 -16.20 -13.40
C ASN A 387 -4.35 -15.81 -13.16
N TYR A 388 -4.57 -15.05 -12.13
CA TYR A 388 -5.86 -14.51 -11.80
C TYR A 388 -6.13 -13.19 -12.54
N SER A 389 -7.39 -12.94 -12.85
CA SER A 389 -7.91 -11.63 -13.24
C SER A 389 -8.97 -11.18 -12.26
N VAL A 390 -9.28 -9.91 -12.24
CA VAL A 390 -10.30 -9.34 -11.38
C VAL A 390 -11.36 -8.60 -12.19
N LYS A 391 -12.61 -8.71 -11.73
CA LYS A 391 -13.75 -7.95 -12.23
C LYS A 391 -14.50 -7.36 -11.06
N LYS A 392 -14.75 -6.06 -11.08
CA LYS A 392 -15.61 -5.41 -10.10
C LYS A 392 -17.07 -5.83 -10.33
N LEU A 393 -17.75 -6.33 -9.28
CA LEU A 393 -19.16 -6.73 -9.32
C LEU A 393 -20.09 -5.69 -8.70
N ALA A 394 -19.58 -4.95 -7.70
CA ALA A 394 -20.34 -3.94 -6.98
C ALA A 394 -19.41 -2.89 -6.33
#